data_8255bdf404e1783a4e676bb2a911d3c0
#
_entry.id   8255bdf404e1783a4e676bb2a911d3c0
#
_cell.length_a   1.000
_cell.length_b   1.000
_cell.length_c   1.000
_cell.angle_alpha   90.00
_cell.angle_beta   90.00
_cell.angle_gamma   90.00
#
_symmetry.space_group_name_H-M   'P 1'
#
loop_
_entity.id
_entity.type
_entity.pdbx_description
1 polymer ?
#
loop_
_entity_poly.entity_id
_entity_poly.type
_entity_poly.pdbx_seq_one_letter_code
_entity_poly.pdbx_strand_id
1 'polypeptide(L)'
;MQPYPTQLITLPQAIEILLRFPQKLGWLFRGQEDSSWELLPKAGRKPFYRHARPVDEQRPASRRNPPPDLGRFNHWRELAAGYSSTLPASDFDCLAYAQHYGLPTRLLDWTANALAALFFACEGHFDVAGAVYAYFPRRYIDRDTCDLYSFSGNACLRVPPFDRRILAQHAAFVLFGDPAQALSPSQFEDELKEMNCGEMDLIKCVIPAPAKLIIHRQLEDVGMTRRTLFPDLDGLSRDFVTEALYLEAFNARDKNP
;
A
#
# COMPACT_ATOMS: atom_id res chain seq x y z
N MET A 1 13.35 11.67 -24.65
CA MET A 1 13.42 10.69 -23.55
C MET A 1 12.61 9.49 -24.00
N GLN A 2 13.13 8.27 -23.95
CA GLN A 2 12.31 7.10 -24.27
C GLN A 2 11.20 6.99 -23.21
N PRO A 3 9.94 6.66 -23.62
CA PRO A 3 8.88 6.41 -22.67
C PRO A 3 9.32 5.33 -21.68
N TYR A 4 8.98 5.48 -20.40
CA TYR A 4 9.30 4.48 -19.40
C TYR A 4 8.71 3.14 -19.83
N PRO A 5 9.49 2.04 -19.84
CA PRO A 5 8.92 0.73 -20.11
C PRO A 5 7.86 0.45 -19.05
N THR A 6 6.64 0.28 -19.49
CA THR A 6 5.48 0.03 -18.63
C THR A 6 5.39 -1.41 -18.16
N GLN A 7 6.29 -2.29 -18.65
CA GLN A 7 6.29 -3.71 -18.31
C GLN A 7 7.60 -4.15 -17.68
N LEU A 8 7.50 -4.91 -16.58
CA LEU A 8 8.61 -5.53 -15.85
C LEU A 8 8.59 -7.04 -16.13
N ILE A 9 9.54 -7.54 -16.91
CA ILE A 9 9.55 -8.93 -17.38
C ILE A 9 10.59 -9.79 -16.63
N THR A 10 11.69 -9.18 -16.19
CA THR A 10 12.75 -9.84 -15.42
C THR A 10 13.14 -9.03 -14.20
N LEU A 11 13.72 -9.68 -13.19
CA LEU A 11 14.18 -8.97 -11.98
C LEU A 11 15.25 -7.91 -12.29
N PRO A 12 16.29 -8.15 -13.10
CA PRO A 12 17.27 -7.12 -13.45
C PRO A 12 16.64 -5.89 -14.10
N GLN A 13 15.71 -6.10 -15.05
CA GLN A 13 14.97 -5.02 -15.70
C GLN A 13 14.09 -4.25 -14.70
N ALA A 14 13.40 -4.97 -13.81
CA ALA A 14 12.58 -4.35 -12.78
C ALA A 14 13.43 -3.48 -11.85
N ILE A 15 14.58 -3.97 -11.41
CA ILE A 15 15.53 -3.21 -10.58
C ILE A 15 15.98 -1.95 -11.31
N GLU A 16 16.44 -2.07 -12.57
CA GLU A 16 16.89 -0.92 -13.36
C GLU A 16 15.82 0.18 -13.46
N ILE A 17 14.58 -0.22 -13.71
CA ILE A 17 13.45 0.71 -13.84
C ILE A 17 13.12 1.35 -12.49
N LEU A 18 12.99 0.55 -11.44
CA LEU A 18 12.58 1.03 -10.12
C LEU A 18 13.64 1.91 -9.45
N LEU A 19 14.93 1.70 -9.75
CA LEU A 19 16.03 2.57 -9.28
C LEU A 19 15.99 3.99 -9.88
N ARG A 20 15.20 4.23 -10.92
CA ARG A 20 14.96 5.60 -11.45
C ARG A 20 14.10 6.44 -10.50
N PHE A 21 13.45 5.81 -9.51
CA PHE A 21 12.64 6.44 -8.48
C PHE A 21 13.34 6.36 -7.12
N PRO A 22 14.33 7.23 -6.83
CA PRO A 22 15.19 7.04 -5.68
C PRO A 22 14.45 7.28 -4.36
N GLN A 23 14.48 6.27 -3.49
CA GLN A 23 13.91 6.32 -2.15
C GLN A 23 14.42 7.53 -1.34
N LYS A 24 15.71 7.87 -1.44
CA LYS A 24 16.32 9.00 -0.74
C LYS A 24 15.68 10.34 -1.08
N LEU A 25 15.05 10.45 -2.24
CA LEU A 25 14.31 11.64 -2.66
C LEU A 25 12.83 11.60 -2.22
N GLY A 26 12.38 10.53 -1.53
CA GLY A 26 11.02 10.45 -0.99
C GLY A 26 10.04 9.56 -1.76
N TRP A 27 10.49 8.89 -2.83
CA TRP A 27 9.63 7.96 -3.57
C TRP A 27 9.19 6.79 -2.70
N LEU A 28 7.94 6.41 -2.85
CA LEU A 28 7.30 5.27 -2.22
C LEU A 28 6.83 4.28 -3.29
N PHE A 29 6.72 3.02 -2.91
CA PHE A 29 6.32 1.94 -3.80
C PHE A 29 5.17 1.15 -3.20
N ARG A 30 4.34 0.58 -4.08
CA ARG A 30 3.29 -0.35 -3.68
C ARG A 30 3.14 -1.45 -4.72
N GLY A 31 3.18 -2.72 -4.29
CA GLY A 31 2.86 -3.88 -5.10
C GLY A 31 1.39 -4.26 -5.00
N GLN A 32 0.81 -4.69 -6.10
CA GLN A 32 -0.50 -5.32 -6.17
C GLN A 32 -0.44 -6.57 -7.04
N GLU A 33 -0.98 -7.67 -6.52
CA GLU A 33 -0.98 -8.97 -7.22
C GLU A 33 -1.84 -8.97 -8.49
N ASP A 34 -2.84 -8.11 -8.54
CA ASP A 34 -3.68 -7.89 -9.71
C ASP A 34 -3.59 -6.41 -10.14
N SER A 35 -3.13 -6.21 -11.37
CA SER A 35 -2.95 -4.89 -11.96
C SER A 35 -4.26 -4.14 -12.21
N SER A 36 -5.40 -4.83 -12.19
CA SER A 36 -6.72 -4.22 -12.35
C SER A 36 -7.26 -3.57 -11.08
N TRP A 37 -6.67 -3.90 -9.91
CA TRP A 37 -7.14 -3.33 -8.65
C TRP A 37 -6.86 -1.84 -8.57
N GLU A 38 -7.85 -1.12 -8.09
CA GLU A 38 -7.71 0.31 -7.81
C GLU A 38 -6.86 0.57 -6.55
N LEU A 39 -6.19 1.71 -6.53
CA LEU A 39 -5.43 2.18 -5.37
C LEU A 39 -6.39 2.77 -4.32
N LEU A 40 -7.18 1.91 -3.70
CA LEU A 40 -8.13 2.25 -2.66
C LEU A 40 -7.71 1.66 -1.31
N PRO A 41 -7.82 2.42 -0.20
CA PRO A 41 -7.67 1.87 1.14
C PRO A 41 -8.79 0.88 1.44
N LYS A 42 -8.58 -0.02 2.42
CA LYS A 42 -9.54 -1.09 2.74
C LYS A 42 -10.91 -0.54 3.12
N ALA A 43 -10.99 0.61 3.79
CA ALA A 43 -12.27 1.25 4.13
C ALA A 43 -13.06 1.72 2.90
N GLY A 44 -12.39 1.97 1.76
CA GLY A 44 -13.03 2.37 0.49
C GLY A 44 -13.54 1.20 -0.34
N ARG A 45 -13.23 -0.04 0.02
CA ARG A 45 -13.61 -1.24 -0.73
C ARG A 45 -14.90 -1.85 -0.18
N LYS A 46 -15.70 -2.49 -1.06
CA LYS A 46 -16.81 -3.36 -0.61
C LYS A 46 -16.25 -4.58 0.16
N PRO A 47 -16.90 -5.03 1.24
CA PRO A 47 -18.14 -4.55 1.85
C PRO A 47 -17.93 -3.45 2.91
N PHE A 48 -16.72 -2.93 3.08
CA PHE A 48 -16.37 -2.03 4.19
C PHE A 48 -16.81 -0.59 3.95
N TYR A 49 -16.87 -0.17 2.68
CA TYR A 49 -17.31 1.17 2.33
C TYR A 49 -18.81 1.34 2.57
N ARG A 50 -19.14 2.36 3.32
CA ARG A 50 -20.53 2.83 3.48
C ARG A 50 -20.56 4.32 3.16
N HIS A 51 -21.49 4.74 2.32
CA HIS A 51 -21.70 6.15 2.09
C HIS A 51 -21.93 6.88 3.42
N ALA A 52 -21.22 7.98 3.62
CA ALA A 52 -21.53 8.89 4.71
C ALA A 52 -23.00 9.34 4.54
N ARG A 53 -23.75 9.35 5.64
CA ARG A 53 -25.06 10.00 5.60
C ARG A 53 -24.83 11.48 5.24
N PRO A 54 -25.73 12.11 4.45
CA PRO A 54 -25.62 13.53 4.16
C PRO A 54 -25.38 14.29 5.47
N VAL A 55 -24.32 15.09 5.49
CA VAL A 55 -24.01 15.91 6.65
C VAL A 55 -25.06 16.96 6.72
N ASP A 56 -25.83 16.98 7.80
CA ASP A 56 -26.71 18.10 8.12
C ASP A 56 -25.79 19.30 8.46
N GLU A 57 -25.55 20.15 7.47
CA GLU A 57 -24.67 21.31 7.59
C GLU A 57 -25.18 22.32 8.65
N GLN A 58 -26.47 22.26 9.02
CA GLN A 58 -27.06 23.08 10.05
C GLN A 58 -26.68 22.59 11.48
N ARG A 59 -26.14 21.37 11.62
CA ARG A 59 -25.66 20.90 12.92
C ARG A 59 -24.29 21.47 13.25
N PRO A 60 -24.07 21.91 14.50
CA PRO A 60 -22.74 22.28 14.99
C PRO A 60 -21.72 21.19 14.70
N ALA A 61 -20.52 21.57 14.31
CA ALA A 61 -19.44 20.63 13.98
C ALA A 61 -19.20 19.57 15.08
N SER A 62 -19.35 19.96 16.35
CA SER A 62 -19.28 19.08 17.53
C SER A 62 -20.37 17.99 17.59
N ARG A 63 -21.44 18.09 16.81
CA ARG A 63 -22.54 17.11 16.73
C ARG A 63 -22.61 16.39 15.38
N ARG A 64 -21.67 16.61 14.49
CA ARG A 64 -21.58 15.88 13.23
C ARG A 64 -21.02 14.49 13.52
N ASN A 65 -21.73 13.47 13.07
CA ASN A 65 -21.18 12.12 13.13
C ASN A 65 -19.93 12.04 12.25
N PRO A 66 -18.84 11.45 12.72
CA PRO A 66 -17.67 11.22 11.89
C PRO A 66 -18.04 10.36 10.66
N PRO A 67 -17.25 10.40 9.58
CA PRO A 67 -17.36 9.44 8.48
C PRO A 67 -17.43 8.00 9.00
N PRO A 68 -18.17 7.08 8.34
CA PRO A 68 -18.43 5.74 8.88
C PRO A 68 -17.18 4.93 9.23
N ASP A 69 -16.09 5.11 8.51
CA ASP A 69 -14.81 4.46 8.79
C ASP A 69 -14.14 5.03 10.05
N LEU A 70 -14.18 6.34 10.25
CA LEU A 70 -13.68 6.99 11.48
C LEU A 70 -14.59 6.71 12.68
N GLY A 71 -15.90 6.61 12.47
CA GLY A 71 -16.81 6.14 13.53
C GLY A 71 -16.49 4.73 13.98
N ARG A 72 -16.15 3.83 13.05
CA ARG A 72 -15.69 2.47 13.34
C ARG A 72 -14.36 2.47 14.07
N PHE A 73 -13.43 3.33 13.65
CA PHE A 73 -12.14 3.49 14.32
C PHE A 73 -12.31 3.99 15.78
N ASN A 74 -13.17 4.97 16.02
CA ASN A 74 -13.43 5.46 17.38
C ASN A 74 -13.96 4.36 18.30
N HIS A 75 -14.95 3.60 17.83
CA HIS A 75 -15.50 2.49 18.59
C HIS A 75 -14.46 1.39 18.85
N TRP A 76 -13.64 1.05 17.83
CA TRP A 76 -12.53 0.13 17.99
C TRP A 76 -11.54 0.64 19.07
N ARG A 77 -11.15 1.91 19.03
CA ARG A 77 -10.20 2.52 19.97
C ARG A 77 -10.71 2.49 21.41
N GLU A 78 -12.00 2.76 21.62
CA GLU A 78 -12.63 2.66 22.94
C GLU A 78 -12.51 1.24 23.50
N LEU A 79 -12.81 0.24 22.70
CA LEU A 79 -12.73 -1.17 23.12
C LEU A 79 -11.27 -1.64 23.27
N ALA A 80 -10.38 -1.23 22.38
CA ALA A 80 -8.98 -1.64 22.34
C ALA A 80 -8.22 -1.26 23.61
N ALA A 81 -8.64 -0.22 24.34
CA ALA A 81 -8.11 0.14 25.64
C ALA A 81 -8.24 -0.98 26.70
N GLY A 82 -9.22 -1.88 26.52
CA GLY A 82 -9.39 -3.06 27.39
C GLY A 82 -8.46 -4.23 27.01
N TYR A 83 -7.85 -4.20 25.82
CA TYR A 83 -6.98 -5.28 25.30
C TYR A 83 -5.50 -4.90 25.29
N SER A 84 -5.17 -3.62 25.31
CA SER A 84 -3.79 -3.14 25.27
C SER A 84 -3.61 -1.91 26.14
N SER A 85 -2.60 -1.96 27.02
CA SER A 85 -2.20 -0.83 27.86
C SER A 85 -1.36 0.23 27.14
N THR A 86 -0.97 -0.03 25.88
CA THR A 86 0.00 0.78 25.13
C THR A 86 -0.53 1.22 23.78
N LEU A 87 -1.76 1.77 23.76
CA LEU A 87 -2.28 2.36 22.52
C LEU A 87 -1.55 3.68 22.20
N PRO A 88 -1.22 3.93 20.91
CA PRO A 88 -0.65 5.21 20.51
C PRO A 88 -1.57 6.38 20.86
N ALA A 89 -0.98 7.46 21.40
CA ALA A 89 -1.74 8.66 21.80
C ALA A 89 -2.23 9.47 20.59
N SER A 90 -1.43 9.56 19.52
CA SER A 90 -1.80 10.24 18.29
C SER A 90 -2.90 9.45 17.55
N ASP A 91 -3.94 10.15 17.08
CA ASP A 91 -5.01 9.56 16.28
C ASP A 91 -4.49 8.90 15.01
N PHE A 92 -3.50 9.51 14.35
CA PHE A 92 -2.88 8.99 13.15
C PHE A 92 -2.10 7.70 13.41
N ASP A 93 -1.32 7.66 14.49
CA ASP A 93 -0.52 6.49 14.86
C ASP A 93 -1.44 5.36 15.37
N CYS A 94 -2.50 5.71 16.11
CA CYS A 94 -3.50 4.77 16.57
C CYS A 94 -4.30 4.18 15.39
N LEU A 95 -4.59 4.97 14.33
CA LEU A 95 -5.24 4.50 13.12
C LEU A 95 -4.36 3.48 12.37
N ALA A 96 -3.05 3.72 12.26
CA ALA A 96 -2.11 2.78 11.66
C ALA A 96 -1.96 1.50 12.52
N TYR A 97 -1.96 1.65 13.84
CA TYR A 97 -1.96 0.54 14.78
C TYR A 97 -3.23 -0.32 14.61
N ALA A 98 -4.41 0.30 14.51
CA ALA A 98 -5.66 -0.40 14.27
C ALA A 98 -5.65 -1.16 12.93
N GLN A 99 -5.09 -0.56 11.86
CA GLN A 99 -4.91 -1.23 10.57
C GLN A 99 -4.01 -2.46 10.66
N HIS A 100 -2.92 -2.39 11.44
CA HIS A 100 -2.03 -3.53 11.67
C HIS A 100 -2.78 -4.73 12.26
N TYR A 101 -3.76 -4.48 13.14
CA TYR A 101 -4.65 -5.51 13.69
C TYR A 101 -5.87 -5.80 12.80
N GLY A 102 -5.89 -5.36 11.55
CA GLY A 102 -6.86 -5.75 10.54
C GLY A 102 -8.09 -4.86 10.42
N LEU A 103 -8.20 -3.78 11.21
CA LEU A 103 -9.31 -2.83 11.04
C LEU A 103 -9.28 -2.23 9.63
N PRO A 104 -10.39 -2.22 8.88
CA PRO A 104 -10.47 -1.47 7.63
C PRO A 104 -10.41 0.04 7.89
N THR A 105 -9.29 0.66 7.51
CA THR A 105 -9.03 2.08 7.67
C THR A 105 -8.92 2.80 6.33
N ARG A 106 -8.82 4.13 6.37
CA ARG A 106 -8.55 5.01 5.23
C ARG A 106 -7.06 5.17 4.90
N LEU A 107 -6.20 4.34 5.48
CA LEU A 107 -4.79 4.26 5.14
C LEU A 107 -4.57 3.24 4.03
N LEU A 108 -3.73 3.58 3.08
CA LEU A 108 -3.21 2.68 2.07
C LEU A 108 -1.72 2.46 2.32
N ASP A 109 -1.33 1.17 2.40
CA ASP A 109 0.06 0.79 2.66
C ASP A 109 0.95 1.08 1.46
N TRP A 110 2.11 1.64 1.75
CA TRP A 110 3.22 1.88 0.83
C TRP A 110 4.52 1.43 1.49
N THR A 111 5.54 1.26 0.70
CA THR A 111 6.88 0.94 1.19
C THR A 111 7.92 1.86 0.56
N ALA A 112 8.97 2.17 1.31
CA ALA A 112 10.14 2.83 0.75
C ALA A 112 11.10 1.83 0.06
N ASN A 113 10.84 0.51 0.14
CA ASN A 113 11.65 -0.53 -0.48
C ASN A 113 10.98 -1.03 -1.78
N ALA A 114 11.55 -0.68 -2.93
CA ALA A 114 11.05 -1.08 -4.24
C ALA A 114 10.99 -2.62 -4.42
N LEU A 115 11.95 -3.37 -3.84
CA LEU A 115 11.96 -4.83 -3.93
C LEU A 115 10.85 -5.46 -3.09
N ALA A 116 10.51 -4.86 -1.94
CA ALA A 116 9.35 -5.29 -1.16
C ALA A 116 8.04 -5.09 -1.94
N ALA A 117 7.89 -3.96 -2.63
CA ALA A 117 6.73 -3.75 -3.50
C ALA A 117 6.69 -4.77 -4.66
N LEU A 118 7.84 -5.07 -5.26
CA LEU A 118 7.94 -6.05 -6.33
C LEU A 118 7.57 -7.45 -5.82
N PHE A 119 8.01 -7.82 -4.60
CA PHE A 119 7.62 -9.05 -3.94
C PHE A 119 6.10 -9.13 -3.80
N PHE A 120 5.44 -8.12 -3.21
CA PHE A 120 3.99 -8.10 -3.05
C PHE A 120 3.22 -8.13 -4.38
N ALA A 121 3.79 -7.60 -5.45
CA ALA A 121 3.16 -7.68 -6.77
C ALA A 121 3.23 -9.08 -7.39
N CYS A 122 4.18 -9.91 -6.95
CA CYS A 122 4.45 -11.25 -7.48
C CYS A 122 4.02 -12.39 -6.56
N GLU A 123 3.53 -12.12 -5.33
CA GLU A 123 3.32 -13.13 -4.29
C GLU A 123 2.13 -14.08 -4.53
N GLY A 124 1.18 -13.71 -5.37
CA GLY A 124 0.00 -14.54 -5.64
C GLY A 124 -0.67 -14.20 -6.97
N HIS A 125 -1.85 -14.77 -7.21
CA HIS A 125 -2.64 -14.54 -8.43
C HIS A 125 -1.79 -14.66 -9.70
N PHE A 126 -1.10 -15.81 -9.88
CA PHE A 126 -0.13 -16.03 -10.97
C PHE A 126 -0.74 -16.09 -12.36
N ASP A 127 -2.05 -16.14 -12.48
CA ASP A 127 -2.86 -16.14 -13.70
C ASP A 127 -3.17 -14.74 -14.24
N VAL A 128 -2.99 -13.71 -13.42
CA VAL A 128 -3.23 -12.31 -13.81
C VAL A 128 -1.98 -11.44 -13.65
N ALA A 129 -1.92 -10.36 -14.41
CA ALA A 129 -0.80 -9.41 -14.32
C ALA A 129 -0.81 -8.69 -12.97
N GLY A 130 0.36 -8.54 -12.36
CA GLY A 130 0.58 -7.69 -11.19
C GLY A 130 0.97 -6.27 -11.58
N ALA A 131 1.10 -5.39 -10.59
CA ALA A 131 1.61 -4.05 -10.79
C ALA A 131 2.47 -3.56 -9.62
N VAL A 132 3.51 -2.79 -9.93
CA VAL A 132 4.22 -1.95 -8.97
C VAL A 132 3.92 -0.50 -9.30
N TYR A 133 3.50 0.23 -8.29
CA TYR A 133 3.32 1.67 -8.37
C TYR A 133 4.50 2.37 -7.72
N ALA A 134 5.03 3.41 -8.36
CA ALA A 134 5.94 4.37 -7.77
C ALA A 134 5.20 5.68 -7.56
N TYR A 135 5.25 6.22 -6.37
CA TYR A 135 4.51 7.41 -5.95
C TYR A 135 5.43 8.41 -5.26
N PHE A 136 5.35 9.67 -5.65
CA PHE A 136 6.06 10.76 -5.00
C PHE A 136 5.06 11.64 -4.24
N PRO A 137 4.93 11.48 -2.90
CA PRO A 137 3.98 12.26 -2.12
C PRO A 137 4.45 13.72 -2.02
N ARG A 138 3.58 14.65 -2.39
CA ARG A 138 3.83 16.09 -2.27
C ARG A 138 3.42 16.65 -0.92
N ARG A 139 2.56 15.94 -0.21
CA ARG A 139 2.02 16.35 1.08
C ARG A 139 2.30 15.29 2.13
N TYR A 140 2.73 15.74 3.29
CA TYR A 140 2.96 14.89 4.48
C TYR A 140 2.04 15.35 5.61
N ILE A 141 1.63 14.40 6.45
CA ILE A 141 0.87 14.70 7.66
C ILE A 141 1.79 15.36 8.68
N ASP A 142 1.43 16.57 9.06
CA ASP A 142 1.94 17.23 10.25
C ASP A 142 0.94 17.00 11.39
N ARG A 143 1.37 16.26 12.41
CA ARG A 143 0.50 15.86 13.53
C ARG A 143 0.09 17.01 14.44
N ASP A 144 0.86 18.09 14.43
CA ASP A 144 0.60 19.25 15.29
C ASP A 144 -0.47 20.18 14.69
N THR A 145 -0.60 20.17 13.37
CA THR A 145 -1.52 21.07 12.65
C THR A 145 -2.67 20.36 11.93
N CYS A 146 -2.56 19.04 11.68
CA CYS A 146 -3.59 18.27 11.02
C CYS A 146 -4.54 17.61 12.01
N ASP A 147 -5.83 17.64 11.70
CA ASP A 147 -6.86 16.89 12.42
C ASP A 147 -7.39 15.76 11.52
N LEU A 148 -7.41 14.54 12.04
CA LEU A 148 -7.84 13.34 11.30
C LEU A 148 -9.29 13.44 10.81
N TYR A 149 -10.16 14.07 11.60
CA TYR A 149 -11.62 14.08 11.35
C TYR A 149 -12.03 15.13 10.32
N SER A 150 -11.25 16.17 10.18
CA SER A 150 -11.45 17.24 9.18
C SER A 150 -10.48 17.15 7.99
N PHE A 151 -9.63 16.10 7.95
CA PHE A 151 -8.64 15.94 6.91
C PHE A 151 -9.27 15.75 5.53
N SER A 152 -8.75 16.48 4.55
CA SER A 152 -9.16 16.41 3.14
C SER A 152 -7.97 16.19 2.21
N GLY A 153 -8.24 15.60 1.05
CA GLY A 153 -7.22 15.21 0.08
C GLY A 153 -6.44 13.98 0.53
N ASN A 154 -5.21 13.83 0.03
CA ASN A 154 -4.33 12.71 0.33
C ASN A 154 -2.98 13.21 0.84
N ALA A 155 -2.39 12.53 1.82
CA ALA A 155 -1.07 12.87 2.34
C ALA A 155 -0.33 11.62 2.83
N CYS A 156 1.00 11.67 2.75
CA CYS A 156 1.85 10.64 3.31
C CYS A 156 1.88 10.72 4.84
N LEU A 157 1.70 9.60 5.50
CA LEU A 157 1.82 9.42 6.93
C LEU A 157 2.99 8.47 7.21
N ARG A 158 3.97 8.92 7.95
CA ARG A 158 5.02 8.09 8.53
C ARG A 158 4.70 7.87 10.00
N VAL A 159 4.75 6.63 10.46
CA VAL A 159 4.48 6.28 11.86
C VAL A 159 5.74 5.80 12.55
N PRO A 160 5.86 6.01 13.87
CA PRO A 160 6.90 5.32 14.64
C PRO A 160 6.78 3.81 14.49
N PRO A 161 7.88 3.06 14.47
CA PRO A 161 7.84 1.61 14.34
C PRO A 161 7.32 0.98 15.65
N PHE A 162 6.05 0.67 15.70
CA PHE A 162 5.40 -0.03 16.82
C PHE A 162 5.43 -1.56 16.64
N ASP A 163 5.81 -2.04 15.47
CA ASP A 163 5.93 -3.46 15.13
C ASP A 163 7.13 -3.71 14.21
N ARG A 164 7.72 -4.93 14.30
CA ARG A 164 8.87 -5.32 13.48
C ARG A 164 8.57 -5.31 11.97
N ARG A 165 7.31 -5.58 11.58
CA ARG A 165 6.87 -5.54 10.18
C ARG A 165 7.01 -4.14 9.58
N ILE A 166 6.73 -3.07 10.36
CA ILE A 166 6.88 -1.67 9.92
C ILE A 166 8.32 -1.40 9.49
N LEU A 167 9.29 -1.89 10.27
CA LEU A 167 10.71 -1.75 9.94
C LEU A 167 11.11 -2.63 8.76
N ALA A 168 10.75 -3.91 8.79
CA ALA A 168 11.12 -4.90 7.77
C ALA A 168 10.59 -4.52 6.38
N GLN A 169 9.37 -3.99 6.32
CA GLN A 169 8.72 -3.54 5.09
C GLN A 169 9.06 -2.11 4.72
N HIS A 170 9.86 -1.37 5.51
CA HIS A 170 10.07 0.08 5.31
C HIS A 170 8.74 0.82 5.09
N ALA A 171 7.75 0.53 5.95
CA ALA A 171 6.38 0.92 5.72
C ALA A 171 6.17 2.43 5.80
N ALA A 172 5.33 2.93 4.92
CA ALA A 172 4.72 4.24 4.94
C ALA A 172 3.25 4.10 4.58
N PHE A 173 2.46 5.11 4.84
CA PHE A 173 1.03 5.09 4.55
C PHE A 173 0.63 6.32 3.76
N VAL A 174 -0.39 6.20 2.94
CA VAL A 174 -1.10 7.37 2.40
C VAL A 174 -2.46 7.42 3.06
N LEU A 175 -2.73 8.51 3.76
CA LEU A 175 -4.01 8.83 4.36
C LEU A 175 -4.92 9.44 3.30
N PHE A 176 -6.15 8.95 3.22
CA PHE A 176 -7.18 9.44 2.31
C PHE A 176 -8.20 10.27 3.09
N GLY A 177 -8.47 11.48 2.61
CA GLY A 177 -9.58 12.29 3.13
C GLY A 177 -10.93 11.65 2.81
N ASP A 178 -11.09 11.14 1.58
CA ASP A 178 -12.21 10.30 1.17
C ASP A 178 -11.71 8.91 0.74
N PRO A 179 -11.99 7.85 1.53
CA PRO A 179 -11.53 6.51 1.21
C PRO A 179 -12.17 5.90 -0.06
N ALA A 180 -13.25 6.49 -0.58
CA ALA A 180 -13.91 6.03 -1.81
C ALA A 180 -13.24 6.53 -3.09
N GLN A 181 -12.36 7.51 -3.00
CA GLN A 181 -11.67 8.07 -4.16
C GLN A 181 -10.32 7.38 -4.34
N ALA A 182 -10.17 6.62 -5.42
CA ALA A 182 -8.92 5.97 -5.76
C ALA A 182 -7.83 7.01 -6.12
N LEU A 183 -6.57 6.68 -5.78
CA LEU A 183 -5.44 7.35 -6.43
C LEU A 183 -5.41 6.89 -7.88
N SER A 184 -5.45 7.83 -8.80
CA SER A 184 -5.30 7.55 -10.23
C SER A 184 -3.88 7.80 -10.67
N PRO A 185 -3.27 6.92 -11.49
CA PRO A 185 -2.04 7.24 -12.19
C PRO A 185 -2.28 8.53 -12.99
N SER A 186 -1.41 9.51 -12.83
CA SER A 186 -1.44 10.68 -13.69
C SER A 186 -1.25 10.21 -15.14
N GLN A 187 -2.09 10.67 -16.05
CA GLN A 187 -1.98 10.37 -17.49
C GLN A 187 -0.81 11.17 -18.07
N PHE A 188 0.42 10.74 -17.73
CA PHE A 188 1.66 11.40 -18.14
C PHE A 188 2.16 10.91 -19.51
N GLU A 189 1.44 11.08 -20.57
CA GLU A 189 2.11 11.04 -21.87
C GLU A 189 2.67 12.39 -22.32
N ASP A 190 2.17 13.52 -21.83
CA ASP A 190 2.57 14.85 -22.32
C ASP A 190 3.21 15.80 -21.29
N GLU A 191 3.14 15.57 -19.98
CA GLU A 191 3.58 16.52 -18.97
C GLU A 191 4.99 16.26 -18.36
N LEU A 192 5.66 15.15 -18.71
CA LEU A 192 7.09 14.95 -18.40
C LEU A 192 8.03 15.92 -19.14
N LYS A 193 7.49 16.77 -20.00
CA LYS A 193 8.29 17.76 -20.76
C LYS A 193 8.71 18.98 -19.95
N GLU A 194 8.01 19.26 -18.88
CA GLU A 194 8.37 20.35 -17.98
C GLU A 194 8.43 19.81 -16.55
N MET A 195 9.62 19.63 -16.01
CA MET A 195 9.86 19.30 -14.60
C MET A 195 9.40 20.44 -13.67
N ASN A 196 8.21 20.93 -13.87
CA ASN A 196 7.46 21.77 -12.96
C ASN A 196 6.33 20.96 -12.35
N CYS A 197 6.70 20.11 -11.39
CA CYS A 197 5.97 19.81 -10.18
C CYS A 197 4.42 19.76 -10.30
N GLY A 198 3.86 18.77 -11.02
CA GLY A 198 2.46 18.40 -10.89
C GLY A 198 2.16 17.89 -9.46
N GLU A 199 0.91 17.96 -9.04
CA GLU A 199 0.50 17.66 -7.64
C GLU A 199 0.75 16.21 -7.20
N MET A 200 0.92 15.25 -8.12
CA MET A 200 1.22 13.85 -7.80
C MET A 200 2.00 13.16 -8.93
N ASP A 201 3.17 12.65 -8.61
CA ASP A 201 3.86 11.72 -9.50
C ASP A 201 3.48 10.29 -9.10
N LEU A 202 2.62 9.66 -9.87
CA LEU A 202 2.19 8.29 -9.68
C LEU A 202 2.37 7.50 -10.98
N ILE A 203 3.27 6.54 -10.95
CA ILE A 203 3.65 5.74 -12.12
C ILE A 203 3.27 4.30 -11.87
N LYS A 204 2.66 3.64 -12.85
CA LYS A 204 2.31 2.23 -12.82
C LYS A 204 3.22 1.42 -13.73
N CYS A 205 3.90 0.42 -13.17
CA CYS A 205 4.67 -0.57 -13.92
C CYS A 205 3.94 -1.93 -13.83
N VAL A 206 3.60 -2.51 -14.96
CA VAL A 206 2.86 -3.78 -15.04
C VAL A 206 3.85 -4.95 -15.10
N ILE A 207 3.55 -6.02 -14.34
CA ILE A 207 4.26 -7.29 -14.37
C ILE A 207 3.35 -8.30 -15.06
N PRO A 208 3.69 -8.76 -16.27
CA PRO A 208 2.90 -9.79 -16.94
C PRO A 208 2.78 -11.06 -16.09
N ALA A 209 1.63 -11.72 -16.14
CA ALA A 209 1.39 -12.97 -15.39
C ALA A 209 2.52 -14.01 -15.56
N PRO A 210 3.05 -14.28 -16.77
CA PRO A 210 4.15 -15.22 -16.95
C PRO A 210 5.46 -14.83 -16.24
N ALA A 211 5.69 -13.53 -16.00
CA ALA A 211 6.92 -13.05 -15.36
C ALA A 211 6.86 -13.10 -13.82
N LYS A 212 5.67 -13.10 -13.22
CA LYS A 212 5.51 -13.04 -11.76
C LYS A 212 6.25 -14.15 -11.04
N LEU A 213 6.04 -15.39 -11.45
CA LEU A 213 6.64 -16.56 -10.81
C LEU A 213 8.17 -16.53 -10.88
N ILE A 214 8.72 -16.11 -12.03
CA ILE A 214 10.17 -16.02 -12.24
C ILE A 214 10.76 -14.91 -11.36
N ILE A 215 10.15 -13.74 -11.38
CA ILE A 215 10.61 -12.58 -10.59
C ILE A 215 10.55 -12.90 -9.10
N HIS A 216 9.47 -13.52 -8.64
CA HIS A 216 9.32 -13.86 -7.22
C HIS A 216 10.45 -14.82 -6.77
N ARG A 217 10.68 -15.92 -7.51
CA ARG A 217 11.77 -16.84 -7.19
C ARG A 217 13.12 -16.12 -7.13
N GLN A 218 13.41 -15.28 -8.11
CA GLN A 218 14.66 -14.50 -8.11
C GLN A 218 14.77 -13.54 -6.92
N LEU A 219 13.63 -13.00 -6.43
CA LEU A 219 13.59 -12.19 -5.21
C LEU A 219 13.93 -13.03 -3.97
N GLU A 220 13.41 -14.24 -3.90
CA GLU A 220 13.75 -15.18 -2.81
C GLU A 220 15.24 -15.56 -2.82
N ASP A 221 15.80 -15.83 -4.00
CA ASP A 221 17.22 -16.14 -4.18
C ASP A 221 18.14 -15.00 -3.68
N VAL A 222 17.69 -13.75 -3.75
CA VAL A 222 18.42 -12.58 -3.22
C VAL A 222 18.00 -12.19 -1.79
N GLY A 223 17.22 -13.03 -1.11
CA GLY A 223 16.85 -12.86 0.29
C GLY A 223 15.62 -12.00 0.54
N MET A 224 14.90 -11.58 -0.51
CA MET A 224 13.61 -10.90 -0.38
C MET A 224 12.50 -11.96 -0.27
N THR A 225 12.25 -12.43 0.94
CA THR A 225 11.33 -13.52 1.25
C THR A 225 10.17 -13.02 2.13
N ARG A 226 9.12 -13.84 2.25
CA ARG A 226 8.05 -13.53 3.19
C ARG A 226 8.55 -13.46 4.63
N ARG A 227 9.48 -14.32 5.05
CA ARG A 227 10.11 -14.29 6.39
C ARG A 227 10.86 -13.00 6.67
N THR A 228 11.53 -12.43 5.67
CA THR A 228 12.23 -11.15 5.83
C THR A 228 11.27 -9.96 5.91
N LEU A 229 10.15 -10.01 5.22
CA LEU A 229 9.13 -8.95 5.22
C LEU A 229 8.13 -9.07 6.38
N PHE A 230 7.91 -10.28 6.90
CA PHE A 230 7.03 -10.57 8.04
C PHE A 230 7.81 -11.39 9.08
N PRO A 231 8.64 -10.73 9.93
CA PRO A 231 9.55 -11.40 10.85
C PRO A 231 8.85 -11.88 12.12
N ASP A 232 7.84 -12.73 11.94
CA ASP A 232 7.03 -13.36 12.99
C ASP A 232 6.58 -14.77 12.59
N LEU A 233 5.90 -15.48 13.50
CA LEU A 233 5.44 -16.86 13.27
C LEU A 233 4.37 -16.97 12.18
N ASP A 234 3.52 -15.95 12.00
CA ASP A 234 2.55 -15.92 10.90
C ASP A 234 3.26 -15.81 9.56
N GLY A 235 4.23 -14.89 9.44
CA GLY A 235 5.08 -14.75 8.25
C GLY A 235 5.86 -16.02 7.92
N LEU A 236 6.46 -16.64 8.93
CA LEU A 236 7.17 -17.94 8.76
C LEU A 236 6.23 -19.03 8.26
N SER A 237 5.06 -19.19 8.88
CA SER A 237 4.11 -20.25 8.52
C SER A 237 3.58 -20.07 7.09
N ARG A 238 3.27 -18.83 6.71
CA ARG A 238 2.80 -18.52 5.35
C ARG A 238 3.88 -18.66 4.29
N ASP A 239 5.16 -18.47 4.64
CA ASP A 239 6.28 -18.70 3.75
C ASP A 239 6.30 -20.15 3.25
N PHE A 240 6.12 -21.11 4.16
CA PHE A 240 6.01 -22.55 3.79
C PHE A 240 4.77 -22.85 2.93
N VAL A 241 3.63 -22.18 3.20
CA VAL A 241 2.43 -22.34 2.37
C VAL A 241 2.67 -21.80 0.97
N THR A 242 3.30 -20.63 0.87
CA THR A 242 3.61 -19.99 -0.42
C THR A 242 4.57 -20.87 -1.22
N GLU A 243 5.62 -21.41 -0.60
CA GLU A 243 6.56 -22.34 -1.24
C GLU A 243 5.83 -23.56 -1.86
N ALA A 244 4.88 -24.16 -1.13
CA ALA A 244 4.09 -25.28 -1.64
C ALA A 244 3.25 -24.90 -2.86
N LEU A 245 2.57 -23.73 -2.83
CA LEU A 245 1.77 -23.21 -3.95
C LEU A 245 2.66 -22.88 -5.18
N TYR A 246 3.88 -22.42 -4.94
CA TYR A 246 4.87 -22.19 -5.98
C TYR A 246 5.26 -23.46 -6.72
N LEU A 247 5.60 -24.49 -5.96
CA LEU A 247 5.98 -25.79 -6.54
C LEU A 247 4.82 -26.36 -7.38
N GLU A 248 3.60 -26.20 -6.93
CA GLU A 248 2.40 -26.60 -7.70
C GLU A 248 2.25 -25.81 -8.99
N ALA A 249 2.33 -24.47 -8.93
CA ALA A 249 2.22 -23.60 -10.09
C ALA A 249 3.36 -23.82 -11.11
N PHE A 250 4.56 -24.09 -10.64
CA PHE A 250 5.71 -24.42 -11.47
C PHE A 250 5.52 -25.74 -12.21
N ASN A 251 5.13 -26.81 -11.48
CA ASN A 251 4.87 -28.13 -12.06
C ASN A 251 3.69 -28.14 -13.05
N ALA A 252 2.70 -27.28 -12.86
CA ALA A 252 1.58 -27.14 -13.79
C ALA A 252 1.99 -26.53 -15.14
N ARG A 253 2.97 -25.61 -15.15
CA ARG A 253 3.52 -25.00 -16.38
C ARG A 253 4.37 -25.96 -17.19
N ASP A 254 5.18 -26.80 -16.53
CA ASP A 254 6.01 -27.79 -17.23
C ASP A 254 5.17 -28.89 -17.93
N LYS A 255 3.90 -29.04 -17.53
CA LYS A 255 2.97 -30.00 -18.16
C LYS A 255 2.18 -29.42 -19.33
N ASN A 256 2.24 -28.10 -19.57
CA ASN A 256 1.56 -27.41 -20.67
C ASN A 256 2.52 -26.36 -21.26
N PRO A 257 3.55 -26.79 -22.06
CA PRO A 257 4.53 -25.91 -22.68
C PRO A 257 3.92 -24.96 -23.74
#